data_c94e7f569b6b801c90425918adef3f60
#
_entry.id   c94e7f569b6b801c90425918adef3f60
#
_cell.length_a   1.000
_cell.length_b   1.000
_cell.length_c   1.000
_cell.angle_alpha   90.00
_cell.angle_beta   90.00
_cell.angle_gamma   90.00
#
_symmetry.space_group_name_H-M   'P 1'
#
loop_
_entity.id
_entity.type
_entity.pdbx_description
1 polymer ?
#
loop_
_entity_poly.entity_id
_entity_poly.type
_entity_poly.pdbx_seq_one_letter_code
_entity_poly.pdbx_strand_id
1 'polypeptide(L)'
;MKRLFLMMVFSSGFFVNAQQTITFKQKAFILKRFMEKNHYQPLVWNDTSSARLYDKWIEDLDDEKLFFTKADITRLQPFKTKLDDELNGQGWEFFRLSAEIYRQRILKADSLIKIIFFFFLDFSVSESLQYPFAGYAANDAELMQRWKKYCKWQVLRKIADDNDSVNVSAAAFVLAEKKSSAAQKKHEEQYLKGLLNSSSTSFYSDLEDSYLNSIAWCYDPHSTYMNMAEKDAFETEMSASEYSVGFELEENDKGEPAVSFLQPGGSAWRSGELHKGDVLIAVKVGAEFKNIT
;
A
#
# COMPACT_ATOMS: atom_id res chain seq x y z
N MET A 1 44.33 -61.83 26.25
CA MET A 1 44.17 -60.39 26.53
C MET A 1 43.27 -59.76 25.47
N LYS A 2 41.96 -59.62 25.75
CA LYS A 2 40.97 -58.96 24.84
C LYS A 2 40.93 -57.47 25.20
N ARG A 3 41.33 -56.59 24.27
CA ARG A 3 41.21 -55.14 24.42
C ARG A 3 39.80 -54.70 23.96
N LEU A 4 39.03 -54.17 24.92
CA LEU A 4 37.71 -53.57 24.69
C LEU A 4 37.94 -52.13 24.20
N PHE A 5 37.54 -51.80 22.97
CA PHE A 5 37.58 -50.45 22.43
C PHE A 5 36.23 -49.76 22.72
N LEU A 6 36.22 -48.83 23.63
CA LEU A 6 35.05 -48.01 23.97
C LEU A 6 34.95 -46.86 23.00
N MET A 7 33.98 -46.93 22.07
CA MET A 7 33.71 -45.85 21.09
C MET A 7 32.80 -44.85 21.73
N MET A 8 33.34 -43.67 22.12
CA MET A 8 32.57 -42.53 22.61
C MET A 8 31.94 -41.80 21.42
N VAL A 9 30.64 -41.94 21.24
CA VAL A 9 29.89 -41.18 20.24
C VAL A 9 29.57 -39.80 20.84
N PHE A 10 30.29 -38.78 20.38
CA PHE A 10 29.94 -37.38 20.66
C PHE A 10 28.71 -37.02 19.82
N SER A 11 27.55 -37.02 20.46
CA SER A 11 26.31 -36.41 19.91
C SER A 11 26.45 -34.89 20.03
N SER A 12 26.90 -34.24 18.95
CA SER A 12 26.83 -32.78 18.81
C SER A 12 25.38 -32.39 18.64
N GLY A 13 24.69 -32.04 19.73
CA GLY A 13 23.36 -31.42 19.69
C GLY A 13 23.47 -30.10 18.96
N PHE A 14 22.91 -30.05 17.74
CA PHE A 14 22.63 -28.81 17.06
C PHE A 14 21.53 -28.08 17.84
N PHE A 15 21.87 -27.10 18.66
CA PHE A 15 20.93 -26.12 19.17
C PHE A 15 20.49 -25.24 17.99
N VAL A 16 19.40 -25.61 17.34
CA VAL A 16 18.68 -24.71 16.46
C VAL A 16 18.08 -23.66 17.36
N ASN A 17 18.69 -22.49 17.44
CA ASN A 17 18.05 -21.31 18.00
C ASN A 17 16.89 -20.95 17.06
N ALA A 18 15.71 -21.48 17.33
CA ALA A 18 14.47 -21.00 16.75
C ALA A 18 14.26 -19.59 17.30
N GLN A 19 14.67 -18.59 16.55
CA GLN A 19 14.35 -17.20 16.82
C GLN A 19 12.82 -17.10 16.75
N GLN A 20 12.15 -17.00 17.92
CA GLN A 20 10.70 -16.85 17.98
C GLN A 20 10.33 -15.55 17.30
N THR A 21 9.75 -15.64 16.12
CA THR A 21 9.24 -14.48 15.40
C THR A 21 8.07 -13.89 16.19
N ILE A 22 8.21 -12.63 16.60
CA ILE A 22 7.15 -11.91 17.32
C ILE A 22 5.92 -11.82 16.39
N THR A 23 4.79 -12.32 16.86
CA THR A 23 3.53 -12.28 16.11
C THR A 23 2.98 -10.86 16.03
N PHE A 24 2.14 -10.57 15.03
CA PHE A 24 1.45 -9.29 14.91
C PHE A 24 0.72 -8.87 16.19
N LYS A 25 -0.02 -9.78 16.83
CA LYS A 25 -0.70 -9.55 18.12
C LYS A 25 0.27 -9.10 19.20
N GLN A 26 1.43 -9.73 19.29
CA GLN A 26 2.47 -9.35 20.23
C GLN A 26 3.06 -7.99 19.93
N LYS A 27 3.29 -7.67 18.63
CA LYS A 27 3.75 -6.35 18.21
C LYS A 27 2.76 -5.26 18.64
N ALA A 28 1.47 -5.43 18.36
CA ALA A 28 0.43 -4.46 18.72
C ALA A 28 0.31 -4.28 20.25
N PHE A 29 0.36 -5.36 21.00
CA PHE A 29 0.35 -5.30 22.48
C PHE A 29 1.59 -4.58 23.01
N ILE A 30 2.78 -4.89 22.50
CA ILE A 30 4.04 -4.24 22.90
C ILE A 30 3.99 -2.76 22.54
N LEU A 31 3.56 -2.40 21.33
CA LEU A 31 3.42 -1.01 20.88
C LEU A 31 2.49 -0.24 21.83
N LYS A 32 1.29 -0.77 22.08
CA LYS A 32 0.33 -0.18 23.01
C LYS A 32 0.98 0.08 24.38
N ARG A 33 1.61 -0.94 24.98
CA ARG A 33 2.25 -0.84 26.29
C ARG A 33 3.41 0.15 26.30
N PHE A 34 4.20 0.18 25.21
CA PHE A 34 5.30 1.13 25.07
C PHE A 34 4.77 2.57 25.05
N MET A 35 3.74 2.83 24.24
CA MET A 35 3.13 4.15 24.12
C MET A 35 2.44 4.59 25.42
N GLU A 36 1.70 3.71 26.09
CA GLU A 36 1.09 3.98 27.40
C GLU A 36 2.11 4.45 28.45
N LYS A 37 3.32 3.89 28.40
CA LYS A 37 4.36 4.18 29.40
C LYS A 37 5.24 5.38 29.05
N ASN A 38 5.50 5.61 27.77
CA ASN A 38 6.55 6.52 27.33
C ASN A 38 6.03 7.74 26.56
N HIS A 39 4.80 7.71 26.06
CA HIS A 39 4.24 8.85 25.33
C HIS A 39 3.95 10.01 26.31
N TYR A 40 4.26 11.24 25.90
CA TYR A 40 4.08 12.45 26.74
C TYR A 40 2.61 12.68 27.13
N GLN A 41 1.67 12.23 26.32
CA GLN A 41 0.23 12.26 26.57
C GLN A 41 -0.34 10.84 26.40
N PRO A 42 -0.37 10.03 27.48
CA PRO A 42 -0.84 8.65 27.40
C PRO A 42 -2.34 8.59 27.07
N LEU A 43 -2.70 7.69 26.16
CA LEU A 43 -4.08 7.42 25.80
C LEU A 43 -4.65 6.33 26.71
N VAL A 44 -5.85 6.58 27.24
CA VAL A 44 -6.62 5.53 27.91
C VAL A 44 -7.39 4.74 26.86
N TRP A 45 -7.11 3.44 26.77
CA TRP A 45 -7.82 2.54 25.87
C TRP A 45 -9.18 2.15 26.46
N ASN A 46 -10.24 2.53 25.78
CA ASN A 46 -11.64 2.30 26.09
C ASN A 46 -12.47 2.38 24.78
N ASP A 47 -13.81 2.29 24.89
CA ASP A 47 -14.72 2.37 23.74
C ASP A 47 -14.48 3.60 22.84
N THR A 48 -14.11 4.75 23.42
CA THR A 48 -13.83 5.98 22.65
C THR A 48 -12.55 5.86 21.84
N SER A 49 -11.49 5.34 22.43
CA SER A 49 -10.23 5.11 21.72
C SER A 49 -10.35 3.96 20.72
N SER A 50 -11.16 2.94 21.02
CA SER A 50 -11.54 1.89 20.08
C SER A 50 -12.24 2.47 18.86
N ALA A 51 -13.22 3.34 19.06
CA ALA A 51 -13.92 4.00 17.96
C ALA A 51 -12.99 4.86 17.10
N ARG A 52 -12.04 5.57 17.73
CA ARG A 52 -11.02 6.37 17.03
C ARG A 52 -10.11 5.50 16.16
N LEU A 53 -9.62 4.36 16.70
CA LEU A 53 -8.81 3.40 15.93
C LEU A 53 -9.61 2.78 14.78
N TYR A 54 -10.87 2.42 15.04
CA TYR A 54 -11.76 1.90 14.01
C TYR A 54 -11.93 2.88 12.86
N ASP A 55 -12.28 4.13 13.17
CA ASP A 55 -12.54 5.15 12.16
C ASP A 55 -11.26 5.45 11.36
N LYS A 56 -10.11 5.56 12.04
CA LYS A 56 -8.80 5.76 11.39
C LYS A 56 -8.44 4.61 10.46
N TRP A 57 -8.58 3.37 10.92
CA TRP A 57 -8.26 2.19 10.11
C TRP A 57 -9.14 2.06 8.87
N ILE A 58 -10.44 2.30 9.00
CA ILE A 58 -11.36 2.27 7.85
C ILE A 58 -11.04 3.39 6.86
N GLU A 59 -10.66 4.56 7.34
CA GLU A 59 -10.19 5.67 6.51
C GLU A 59 -8.87 5.31 5.79
N ASP A 60 -7.91 4.71 6.48
CA ASP A 60 -6.64 4.29 5.89
C ASP A 60 -6.82 3.25 4.75
N LEU A 61 -7.85 2.41 4.85
CA LEU A 61 -8.15 1.42 3.82
C LEU A 61 -8.93 2.01 2.62
N ASP A 62 -9.78 3.02 2.84
CA ASP A 62 -10.70 3.51 1.80
C ASP A 62 -11.16 4.96 2.08
N ASP A 63 -10.23 5.91 2.10
CA ASP A 63 -10.50 7.32 2.31
C ASP A 63 -11.37 7.93 1.20
N GLU A 64 -11.18 7.48 -0.02
CA GLU A 64 -11.90 7.91 -1.22
C GLU A 64 -13.28 7.23 -1.40
N LYS A 65 -13.57 6.19 -0.62
CA LYS A 65 -14.81 5.39 -0.63
C LYS A 65 -15.10 4.76 -1.99
N LEU A 66 -14.03 4.19 -2.58
CA LEU A 66 -14.02 3.47 -3.85
C LEU A 66 -13.98 1.94 -3.70
N PHE A 67 -13.75 1.43 -2.49
CA PHE A 67 -13.66 -0.01 -2.23
C PHE A 67 -14.85 -0.53 -1.43
N PHE A 68 -15.14 0.04 -0.26
CA PHE A 68 -16.19 -0.49 0.61
C PHE A 68 -17.59 -0.06 0.19
N THR A 69 -18.54 -0.95 0.49
CA THR A 69 -19.98 -0.64 0.45
C THR A 69 -20.53 -0.46 1.86
N LYS A 70 -21.74 0.09 1.98
CA LYS A 70 -22.45 0.18 3.26
C LYS A 70 -22.61 -1.17 3.95
N ALA A 71 -22.78 -2.25 3.18
CA ALA A 71 -22.87 -3.60 3.72
C ALA A 71 -21.57 -4.05 4.38
N ASP A 72 -20.41 -3.71 3.81
CA ASP A 72 -19.10 -4.04 4.40
C ASP A 72 -18.90 -3.29 5.72
N ILE A 73 -19.20 -1.99 5.74
CA ILE A 73 -19.12 -1.17 6.94
C ILE A 73 -20.07 -1.69 8.03
N THR A 74 -21.30 -2.08 7.65
CA THR A 74 -22.25 -2.69 8.60
C THR A 74 -21.72 -3.98 9.22
N ARG A 75 -20.98 -4.80 8.47
CA ARG A 75 -20.33 -6.01 9.00
C ARG A 75 -19.19 -5.71 9.97
N LEU A 76 -18.48 -4.61 9.77
CA LEU A 76 -17.37 -4.17 10.62
C LEU A 76 -17.83 -3.38 11.86
N GLN A 77 -19.01 -2.73 11.79
CA GLN A 77 -19.55 -1.87 12.84
C GLN A 77 -19.58 -2.48 14.25
N PRO A 78 -19.87 -3.80 14.45
CA PRO A 78 -19.89 -4.40 15.79
C PRO A 78 -18.56 -4.38 16.53
N PHE A 79 -17.46 -4.13 15.83
CA PHE A 79 -16.12 -4.07 16.42
C PHE A 79 -15.72 -2.67 16.86
N LYS A 80 -16.49 -1.63 16.49
CA LYS A 80 -16.11 -0.22 16.69
C LYS A 80 -15.71 0.12 18.12
N THR A 81 -16.33 -0.52 19.11
CA THR A 81 -16.06 -0.28 20.54
C THR A 81 -15.37 -1.46 21.23
N LYS A 82 -14.68 -2.34 20.48
CA LYS A 82 -14.07 -3.56 21.04
C LYS A 82 -12.57 -3.68 20.74
N LEU A 83 -11.97 -2.68 20.12
CA LEU A 83 -10.58 -2.77 19.71
C LEU A 83 -9.60 -2.65 20.88
N ASP A 84 -9.99 -1.97 21.96
CA ASP A 84 -9.25 -1.95 23.20
C ASP A 84 -9.21 -3.34 23.86
N ASP A 85 -10.29 -4.11 23.79
CA ASP A 85 -10.34 -5.52 24.24
C ASP A 85 -9.42 -6.38 23.38
N GLU A 86 -9.46 -6.23 22.04
CA GLU A 86 -8.56 -6.94 21.15
C GLU A 86 -7.09 -6.61 21.43
N LEU A 87 -6.76 -5.34 21.65
CA LEU A 87 -5.41 -4.90 22.01
C LEU A 87 -4.97 -5.39 23.40
N ASN A 88 -5.90 -5.77 24.27
CA ASN A 88 -5.63 -6.44 25.53
C ASN A 88 -5.61 -7.98 25.44
N GLY A 89 -5.73 -8.53 24.23
CA GLY A 89 -5.60 -9.96 23.97
C GLY A 89 -6.92 -10.72 23.86
N GLN A 90 -8.06 -10.05 23.85
CA GLN A 90 -9.39 -10.64 23.75
C GLN A 90 -9.86 -10.69 22.28
N GLY A 91 -9.40 -11.66 21.54
CA GLY A 91 -9.76 -11.79 20.12
C GLY A 91 -8.68 -11.20 19.19
N TRP A 92 -9.02 -10.88 17.98
CA TRP A 92 -8.27 -10.25 16.89
C TRP A 92 -9.03 -10.49 15.57
N GLU A 93 -10.32 -10.34 15.63
CA GLU A 93 -11.21 -10.65 14.52
C GLU A 93 -11.37 -9.45 13.58
N PHE A 94 -11.33 -8.23 14.14
CA PHE A 94 -11.54 -7.00 13.37
C PHE A 94 -10.51 -6.83 12.26
N PHE A 95 -9.21 -6.85 12.61
CA PHE A 95 -8.15 -6.71 11.63
C PHE A 95 -8.27 -7.77 10.52
N ARG A 96 -8.42 -9.04 10.91
CA ARG A 96 -8.53 -10.13 9.93
C ARG A 96 -9.74 -9.97 9.01
N LEU A 97 -10.90 -9.59 9.55
CA LEU A 97 -12.13 -9.42 8.77
C LEU A 97 -12.04 -8.21 7.85
N SER A 98 -11.56 -7.07 8.34
CA SER A 98 -11.39 -5.85 7.53
C SER A 98 -10.39 -6.05 6.38
N ALA A 99 -9.24 -6.67 6.66
CA ALA A 99 -8.22 -6.99 5.66
C ALA A 99 -8.76 -7.96 4.58
N GLU A 100 -9.52 -8.99 4.98
CA GLU A 100 -10.12 -9.93 4.02
C GLU A 100 -11.17 -9.25 3.14
N ILE A 101 -12.05 -8.43 3.73
CA ILE A 101 -13.04 -7.65 2.95
C ILE A 101 -12.30 -6.72 1.99
N TYR A 102 -11.29 -5.99 2.46
CA TYR A 102 -10.51 -5.06 1.63
C TYR A 102 -9.86 -5.77 0.44
N ARG A 103 -9.20 -6.91 0.69
CA ARG A 103 -8.61 -7.72 -0.38
C ARG A 103 -9.63 -8.14 -1.44
N GLN A 104 -10.82 -8.61 -1.02
CA GLN A 104 -11.89 -8.98 -1.95
C GLN A 104 -12.38 -7.77 -2.74
N ARG A 105 -12.45 -6.59 -2.13
CA ARG A 105 -12.84 -5.34 -2.79
C ARG A 105 -11.82 -4.88 -3.82
N ILE A 106 -10.53 -4.98 -3.54
CA ILE A 106 -9.46 -4.69 -4.51
C ILE A 106 -9.56 -5.63 -5.72
N LEU A 107 -9.69 -6.93 -5.50
CA LEU A 107 -9.87 -7.91 -6.60
C LEU A 107 -11.11 -7.62 -7.45
N LYS A 108 -12.19 -7.16 -6.82
CA LYS A 108 -13.38 -6.74 -7.52
C LYS A 108 -13.16 -5.45 -8.31
N ALA A 109 -12.47 -4.46 -7.75
CA ALA A 109 -12.12 -3.22 -8.43
C ALA A 109 -11.26 -3.50 -9.68
N ASP A 110 -10.26 -4.38 -9.59
CA ASP A 110 -9.46 -4.80 -10.76
C ASP A 110 -10.31 -5.38 -11.89
N SER A 111 -11.30 -6.20 -11.53
CA SER A 111 -12.25 -6.73 -12.52
C SER A 111 -13.14 -5.63 -13.11
N LEU A 112 -13.60 -4.68 -12.28
CA LEU A 112 -14.44 -3.56 -12.73
C LEU A 112 -13.68 -2.62 -13.66
N ILE A 113 -12.43 -2.30 -13.38
CA ILE A 113 -11.57 -1.45 -14.23
C ILE A 113 -11.50 -2.00 -15.65
N LYS A 114 -11.25 -3.30 -15.80
CA LYS A 114 -11.19 -3.97 -17.11
C LYS A 114 -12.50 -3.81 -17.89
N ILE A 115 -13.64 -3.97 -17.22
CA ILE A 115 -14.96 -3.84 -17.82
C ILE A 115 -15.27 -2.37 -18.17
N ILE A 116 -14.94 -1.44 -17.28
CA ILE A 116 -15.21 0.00 -17.48
C ILE A 116 -14.48 0.52 -18.72
N PHE A 117 -13.18 0.24 -18.83
CA PHE A 117 -12.38 0.70 -19.97
C PHE A 117 -12.69 -0.01 -21.28
N PHE A 118 -13.34 -1.18 -21.23
CA PHE A 118 -13.75 -1.89 -22.45
C PHE A 118 -15.13 -1.44 -22.97
N PHE A 119 -16.10 -1.13 -22.07
CA PHE A 119 -17.49 -0.97 -22.48
C PHE A 119 -18.15 0.38 -22.14
N PHE A 120 -17.63 1.11 -21.14
CA PHE A 120 -18.45 2.09 -20.44
C PHE A 120 -17.94 3.54 -20.44
N LEU A 121 -16.79 3.84 -20.99
CA LEU A 121 -16.31 5.21 -21.08
C LEU A 121 -16.97 5.90 -22.28
N ASP A 122 -18.02 6.68 -22.04
CA ASP A 122 -18.70 7.52 -23.02
C ASP A 122 -18.49 8.99 -22.64
N PHE A 123 -17.70 9.70 -23.43
CA PHE A 123 -17.38 11.11 -23.22
C PHE A 123 -18.39 12.07 -23.86
N SER A 124 -19.38 11.57 -24.62
CA SER A 124 -20.45 12.38 -25.18
C SER A 124 -21.47 12.83 -24.15
N VAL A 125 -21.56 12.11 -23.02
CA VAL A 125 -22.50 12.40 -21.93
C VAL A 125 -21.83 13.29 -20.89
N SER A 126 -22.42 14.47 -20.63
CA SER A 126 -22.01 15.35 -19.54
C SER A 126 -22.42 14.76 -18.19
N GLU A 127 -21.45 14.59 -17.29
CA GLU A 127 -21.65 14.06 -15.95
C GLU A 127 -20.95 14.95 -14.92
N SER A 128 -21.48 15.00 -13.70
CA SER A 128 -20.81 15.63 -12.57
C SER A 128 -20.23 14.58 -11.64
N LEU A 129 -19.06 14.85 -11.12
CA LEU A 129 -18.40 14.05 -10.09
C LEU A 129 -18.20 14.91 -8.83
N GLN A 130 -18.75 14.44 -7.71
CA GLN A 130 -18.40 14.97 -6.41
C GLN A 130 -17.32 14.02 -5.80
N TYR A 131 -16.12 14.51 -5.73
CA TYR A 131 -14.97 13.71 -5.27
C TYR A 131 -14.12 14.54 -4.26
N PRO A 132 -13.69 13.95 -3.14
CA PRO A 132 -13.95 12.57 -2.69
C PRO A 132 -15.43 12.32 -2.35
N PHE A 133 -15.86 11.05 -2.37
CA PHE A 133 -17.25 10.70 -2.06
C PHE A 133 -17.56 10.88 -0.57
N ALA A 134 -18.70 11.51 -0.26
CA ALA A 134 -19.09 11.82 1.12
C ALA A 134 -19.41 10.57 1.98
N GLY A 135 -19.82 9.47 1.38
CA GLY A 135 -20.22 8.26 2.09
C GLY A 135 -20.01 7.01 1.25
N TYR A 136 -20.15 5.83 1.85
CA TYR A 136 -19.97 4.54 1.16
C TYR A 136 -21.11 4.24 0.18
N ALA A 137 -20.79 3.57 -0.91
CA ALA A 137 -21.77 3.10 -1.90
C ALA A 137 -22.79 2.16 -1.26
N ALA A 138 -24.07 2.30 -1.62
CA ALA A 138 -25.11 1.44 -1.06
C ALA A 138 -24.92 -0.04 -1.44
N ASN A 139 -24.38 -0.28 -2.64
CA ASN A 139 -24.17 -1.62 -3.19
C ASN A 139 -23.11 -1.59 -4.30
N ASP A 140 -22.83 -2.77 -4.86
CA ASP A 140 -21.84 -2.93 -5.93
C ASP A 140 -22.21 -2.20 -7.23
N ALA A 141 -23.48 -2.03 -7.53
CA ALA A 141 -23.92 -1.30 -8.72
C ALA A 141 -23.60 0.21 -8.60
N GLU A 142 -23.84 0.80 -7.44
CA GLU A 142 -23.44 2.18 -7.17
C GLU A 142 -21.90 2.31 -7.15
N LEU A 143 -21.19 1.35 -6.56
CA LEU A 143 -19.72 1.34 -6.54
C LEU A 143 -19.16 1.31 -7.96
N MET A 144 -19.72 0.49 -8.86
CA MET A 144 -19.37 0.48 -10.28
C MET A 144 -19.57 1.84 -10.94
N GLN A 145 -20.68 2.55 -10.63
CA GLN A 145 -20.92 3.90 -11.18
C GLN A 145 -19.90 4.92 -10.65
N ARG A 146 -19.46 4.80 -9.39
CA ARG A 146 -18.39 5.64 -8.82
C ARG A 146 -17.08 5.42 -9.56
N TRP A 147 -16.66 4.19 -9.72
CA TRP A 147 -15.47 3.82 -10.49
C TRP A 147 -15.53 4.31 -11.94
N LYS A 148 -16.66 4.15 -12.60
CA LYS A 148 -16.87 4.67 -13.96
C LYS A 148 -16.67 6.18 -14.05
N LYS A 149 -17.30 6.94 -13.16
CA LYS A 149 -17.17 8.41 -13.14
C LYS A 149 -15.75 8.84 -12.76
N TYR A 150 -15.14 8.17 -11.81
CA TYR A 150 -13.76 8.42 -11.41
C TYR A 150 -12.79 8.20 -12.58
N CYS A 151 -12.84 7.05 -13.24
CA CYS A 151 -11.98 6.75 -14.39
C CYS A 151 -12.20 7.75 -15.54
N LYS A 152 -13.45 8.10 -15.83
CA LYS A 152 -13.79 9.11 -16.84
C LYS A 152 -13.18 10.47 -16.50
N TRP A 153 -13.28 10.90 -15.26
CA TRP A 153 -12.69 12.15 -14.79
C TRP A 153 -11.18 12.13 -14.88
N GLN A 154 -10.53 11.07 -14.48
CA GLN A 154 -9.07 10.93 -14.56
C GLN A 154 -8.57 11.01 -16.01
N VAL A 155 -9.27 10.35 -16.94
CA VAL A 155 -8.94 10.45 -18.38
C VAL A 155 -9.09 11.88 -18.88
N LEU A 156 -10.21 12.57 -18.54
CA LEU A 156 -10.43 13.95 -18.94
C LEU A 156 -9.39 14.90 -18.36
N ARG A 157 -9.02 14.71 -17.09
CA ARG A 157 -7.95 15.48 -16.42
C ARG A 157 -6.62 15.31 -17.16
N LYS A 158 -6.24 14.06 -17.46
CA LYS A 158 -5.01 13.80 -18.20
C LYS A 158 -5.01 14.42 -19.62
N ILE A 159 -6.15 14.40 -20.31
CA ILE A 159 -6.30 15.09 -21.59
C ILE A 159 -6.12 16.60 -21.44
N ALA A 160 -6.69 17.18 -20.38
CA ALA A 160 -6.58 18.62 -20.11
C ALA A 160 -5.14 19.01 -19.75
N ASP A 161 -4.46 18.21 -18.93
CA ASP A 161 -3.07 18.46 -18.50
C ASP A 161 -2.08 18.33 -19.68
N ASP A 162 -2.30 17.38 -20.60
CA ASP A 162 -1.47 17.17 -21.80
C ASP A 162 -1.69 18.23 -22.90
N ASN A 163 -2.73 19.09 -22.77
CA ASN A 163 -3.08 20.07 -23.81
C ASN A 163 -3.24 21.48 -23.20
N ASP A 164 -2.33 22.37 -23.55
CA ASP A 164 -2.33 23.79 -23.11
C ASP A 164 -3.53 24.62 -23.60
N SER A 165 -4.38 24.08 -24.46
CA SER A 165 -5.52 24.81 -25.03
C SER A 165 -6.86 24.09 -24.76
N VAL A 166 -7.84 24.87 -24.29
CA VAL A 166 -9.25 24.44 -24.05
C VAL A 166 -9.97 24.04 -25.35
N ASN A 167 -9.43 24.37 -26.51
CA ASN A 167 -10.04 24.13 -27.82
C ASN A 167 -9.35 22.96 -28.55
N VAL A 168 -9.60 21.75 -28.09
CA VAL A 168 -9.18 20.53 -28.82
C VAL A 168 -10.22 20.23 -29.92
N SER A 169 -9.77 20.08 -31.17
CA SER A 169 -10.67 19.66 -32.24
C SER A 169 -11.23 18.26 -31.96
N ALA A 170 -12.42 17.93 -32.46
CA ALA A 170 -13.04 16.62 -32.25
C ALA A 170 -12.12 15.45 -32.67
N ALA A 171 -11.38 15.60 -33.76
CA ALA A 171 -10.43 14.58 -34.22
C ALA A 171 -9.21 14.44 -33.27
N ALA A 172 -8.67 15.55 -32.77
CA ALA A 172 -7.59 15.54 -31.78
C ALA A 172 -8.06 14.96 -30.44
N PHE A 173 -9.31 15.25 -30.03
CA PHE A 173 -9.89 14.68 -28.82
C PHE A 173 -9.97 13.14 -28.88
N VAL A 174 -10.41 12.56 -30.00
CA VAL A 174 -10.51 11.10 -30.17
C VAL A 174 -9.14 10.42 -30.01
N LEU A 175 -8.07 11.05 -30.55
CA LEU A 175 -6.71 10.52 -30.42
C LEU A 175 -6.20 10.66 -28.96
N ALA A 176 -6.41 11.81 -28.34
CA ALA A 176 -6.04 12.06 -26.95
C ALA A 176 -6.79 11.13 -26.01
N GLU A 177 -8.10 10.95 -26.19
CA GLU A 177 -8.95 10.05 -25.41
C GLU A 177 -8.43 8.61 -25.49
N LYS A 178 -8.12 8.11 -26.66
CA LYS A 178 -7.59 6.74 -26.84
C LYS A 178 -6.26 6.55 -26.09
N LYS A 179 -5.33 7.52 -26.22
CA LYS A 179 -4.02 7.51 -25.55
C LYS A 179 -4.21 7.57 -24.02
N SER A 180 -4.98 8.53 -23.52
CA SER A 180 -5.16 8.78 -22.10
C SER A 180 -5.96 7.67 -21.42
N SER A 181 -6.98 7.09 -22.10
CA SER A 181 -7.71 5.93 -21.59
C SER A 181 -6.82 4.69 -21.45
N ALA A 182 -5.95 4.42 -22.42
CA ALA A 182 -5.02 3.30 -22.33
C ALA A 182 -4.00 3.48 -21.21
N ALA A 183 -3.47 4.69 -21.03
CA ALA A 183 -2.53 5.02 -19.97
C ALA A 183 -3.22 4.95 -18.59
N GLN A 184 -4.43 5.51 -18.45
CA GLN A 184 -5.17 5.47 -17.20
C GLN A 184 -5.57 4.06 -16.80
N LYS A 185 -6.01 3.24 -17.75
CA LYS A 185 -6.28 1.82 -17.50
C LYS A 185 -5.05 1.12 -16.91
N LYS A 186 -3.89 1.29 -17.56
CA LYS A 186 -2.63 0.68 -17.10
C LYS A 186 -2.28 1.16 -15.70
N HIS A 187 -2.42 2.46 -15.43
CA HIS A 187 -2.16 3.05 -14.11
C HIS A 187 -3.04 2.41 -13.04
N GLU A 188 -4.37 2.34 -13.25
CA GLU A 188 -5.27 1.73 -12.28
C GLU A 188 -4.99 0.24 -12.05
N GLU A 189 -4.71 -0.52 -13.12
CA GLU A 189 -4.34 -1.93 -13.01
C GLU A 189 -3.03 -2.12 -12.22
N GLN A 190 -2.04 -1.27 -12.42
CA GLN A 190 -0.78 -1.28 -11.66
C GLN A 190 -0.98 -0.87 -10.20
N TYR A 191 -1.77 0.18 -9.95
CA TYR A 191 -2.11 0.61 -8.61
C TYR A 191 -2.79 -0.51 -7.80
N LEU A 192 -3.86 -1.11 -8.36
CA LEU A 192 -4.59 -2.20 -7.70
C LEU A 192 -3.71 -3.44 -7.50
N LYS A 193 -2.85 -3.76 -8.46
CA LYS A 193 -1.86 -4.83 -8.32
C LYS A 193 -0.84 -4.52 -7.23
N GLY A 194 -0.40 -3.27 -7.13
CA GLY A 194 0.49 -2.79 -6.07
C GLY A 194 -0.13 -2.96 -4.68
N LEU A 195 -1.43 -2.61 -4.52
CA LEU A 195 -2.15 -2.81 -3.26
C LEU A 195 -2.23 -4.29 -2.84
N LEU A 196 -2.36 -5.20 -3.81
CA LEU A 196 -2.40 -6.64 -3.51
C LEU A 196 -1.02 -7.23 -3.26
N ASN A 197 0.03 -6.54 -3.68
CA ASN A 197 1.39 -7.06 -3.75
C ASN A 197 1.53 -8.39 -4.54
N SER A 198 2.74 -8.88 -4.70
CA SER A 198 2.99 -10.11 -5.47
C SER A 198 2.59 -11.39 -4.75
N SER A 199 2.30 -11.34 -3.44
CA SER A 199 1.87 -12.50 -2.65
C SER A 199 0.86 -12.11 -1.58
N SER A 200 -0.02 -13.04 -1.21
CA SER A 200 -0.97 -12.83 -0.11
C SER A 200 -0.27 -12.59 1.24
N THR A 201 0.93 -13.17 1.43
CA THR A 201 1.70 -13.01 2.66
C THR A 201 2.20 -11.57 2.81
N SER A 202 2.73 -10.96 1.72
CA SER A 202 3.16 -9.55 1.78
C SER A 202 1.97 -8.61 1.97
N PHE A 203 0.84 -8.84 1.32
CA PHE A 203 -0.39 -8.05 1.51
C PHE A 203 -0.80 -7.95 2.99
N TYR A 204 -0.88 -9.09 3.69
CA TYR A 204 -1.24 -9.06 5.11
C TYR A 204 -0.15 -8.44 5.98
N SER A 205 1.13 -8.66 5.68
CA SER A 205 2.23 -8.05 6.41
C SER A 205 2.22 -6.52 6.31
N ASP A 206 1.97 -5.99 5.12
CA ASP A 206 1.92 -4.54 4.90
C ASP A 206 0.70 -3.92 5.61
N LEU A 207 -0.44 -4.62 5.60
CA LEU A 207 -1.60 -4.19 6.37
C LEU A 207 -1.37 -4.29 7.89
N GLU A 208 -0.61 -5.27 8.38
CA GLU A 208 -0.21 -5.35 9.79
C GLU A 208 0.60 -4.12 10.21
N ASP A 209 1.60 -3.74 9.42
CA ASP A 209 2.42 -2.56 9.69
C ASP A 209 1.59 -1.26 9.60
N SER A 210 0.68 -1.14 8.63
CA SER A 210 -0.27 -0.03 8.53
C SER A 210 -1.21 0.05 9.73
N TYR A 211 -1.71 -1.08 10.23
CA TYR A 211 -2.56 -1.10 11.42
C TYR A 211 -1.80 -0.70 12.69
N LEU A 212 -0.54 -1.12 12.82
CA LEU A 212 0.34 -0.67 13.92
C LEU A 212 0.55 0.84 13.85
N ASN A 213 0.67 1.39 12.65
CA ASN A 213 0.75 2.83 12.45
C ASN A 213 -0.55 3.55 12.85
N SER A 214 -1.73 3.00 12.52
CA SER A 214 -3.02 3.52 12.96
C SER A 214 -3.16 3.51 14.50
N ILE A 215 -2.59 2.50 15.19
CA ILE A 215 -2.52 2.46 16.66
C ILE A 215 -1.64 3.60 17.20
N ALA A 216 -0.46 3.82 16.61
CA ALA A 216 0.45 4.91 17.02
C ALA A 216 -0.21 6.28 16.80
N TRP A 217 -0.86 6.47 15.65
CA TRP A 217 -1.61 7.69 15.32
C TRP A 217 -2.72 8.01 16.33
N CYS A 218 -3.33 7.01 16.96
CA CYS A 218 -4.34 7.25 17.99
C CYS A 218 -3.80 8.00 19.21
N TYR A 219 -2.52 7.91 19.51
CA TYR A 219 -1.89 8.68 20.59
C TYR A 219 -1.62 10.12 20.13
N ASP A 220 -1.00 10.28 18.96
CA ASP A 220 -0.67 11.56 18.34
C ASP A 220 -0.58 11.40 16.83
N PRO A 221 -1.18 12.29 16.00
CA PRO A 221 -1.05 12.25 14.54
C PRO A 221 0.39 12.29 13.99
N HIS A 222 1.36 12.74 14.80
CA HIS A 222 2.78 12.77 14.44
C HIS A 222 3.55 11.52 14.89
N SER A 223 2.91 10.62 15.63
CA SER A 223 3.51 9.35 16.05
C SER A 223 3.41 8.34 14.91
N THR A 224 4.55 7.83 14.46
CA THR A 224 4.63 6.85 13.38
C THR A 224 5.26 5.56 13.87
N TYR A 225 4.65 4.43 13.53
CA TYR A 225 5.27 3.12 13.64
C TYR A 225 6.11 2.88 12.38
N MET A 226 7.33 2.44 12.57
CA MET A 226 8.22 2.03 11.49
C MET A 226 8.65 0.58 11.74
N ASN A 227 8.54 -0.26 10.72
CA ASN A 227 9.17 -1.56 10.75
C ASN A 227 10.70 -1.43 10.67
N MET A 228 11.43 -2.55 10.79
CA MET A 228 12.90 -2.50 10.83
C MET A 228 13.50 -1.93 9.54
N ALA A 229 12.95 -2.28 8.38
CA ALA A 229 13.47 -1.81 7.09
C ALA A 229 13.20 -0.29 6.89
N GLU A 230 12.01 0.19 7.28
CA GLU A 230 11.66 1.61 7.25
C GLU A 230 12.53 2.42 8.22
N LYS A 231 12.79 1.87 9.42
CA LYS A 231 13.69 2.49 10.40
C LYS A 231 15.11 2.61 9.85
N ASP A 232 15.64 1.52 9.26
CA ASP A 232 16.98 1.52 8.70
C ASP A 232 17.10 2.49 7.50
N ALA A 233 16.07 2.59 6.67
CA ALA A 233 15.99 3.57 5.59
C ALA A 233 15.97 5.01 6.14
N PHE A 234 15.13 5.30 7.14
CA PHE A 234 15.06 6.59 7.81
C PHE A 234 16.38 6.99 8.47
N GLU A 235 17.03 6.05 9.19
CA GLU A 235 18.34 6.32 9.81
C GLU A 235 19.42 6.57 8.76
N THR A 236 19.35 5.89 7.62
CA THR A 236 20.27 6.12 6.49
C THR A 236 20.05 7.50 5.87
N GLU A 237 18.81 7.92 5.67
CA GLU A 237 18.45 9.24 5.16
C GLU A 237 18.89 10.37 6.11
N MET A 238 18.71 10.16 7.42
CA MET A 238 19.14 11.12 8.45
C MET A 238 20.66 11.13 8.68
N SER A 239 21.37 10.08 8.29
CA SER A 239 22.82 10.02 8.42
C SER A 239 23.47 10.84 7.31
N ALA A 240 24.49 11.67 7.66
CA ALA A 240 25.23 12.49 6.69
C ALA A 240 26.10 11.66 5.71
N SER A 241 26.01 10.33 5.73
CA SER A 241 26.73 9.38 4.88
C SER A 241 25.73 8.55 4.08
N GLU A 242 25.17 9.12 3.04
CA GLU A 242 24.39 8.36 2.06
C GLU A 242 25.28 7.55 1.13
N TYR A 243 25.13 6.23 1.17
CA TYR A 243 25.55 5.39 0.06
C TYR A 243 24.40 5.36 -0.96
N SER A 244 24.32 6.39 -1.78
CA SER A 244 23.38 6.46 -2.90
C SER A 244 24.07 5.97 -4.18
N VAL A 245 23.36 5.23 -5.01
CA VAL A 245 23.78 4.97 -6.40
C VAL A 245 23.78 6.24 -7.25
N GLY A 246 23.16 7.32 -6.75
CA GLY A 246 23.19 8.65 -7.34
C GLY A 246 22.18 8.85 -8.47
N PHE A 247 21.00 8.23 -8.40
CA PHE A 247 19.87 8.53 -9.29
C PHE A 247 18.55 8.43 -8.55
N GLU A 248 17.53 9.11 -9.09
CA GLU A 248 16.15 9.07 -8.63
C GLU A 248 15.27 8.49 -9.74
N LEU A 249 14.19 7.81 -9.34
CA LEU A 249 13.22 7.21 -10.25
C LEU A 249 11.86 7.88 -10.08
N GLU A 250 11.20 8.16 -11.19
CA GLU A 250 9.79 8.57 -11.25
C GLU A 250 9.04 7.74 -12.28
N GLU A 251 7.74 7.57 -12.11
CA GLU A 251 6.92 6.95 -13.14
C GLU A 251 6.83 7.86 -14.38
N ASN A 252 7.13 7.31 -15.55
CA ASN A 252 6.92 8.01 -16.81
C ASN A 252 5.44 7.94 -17.24
N ASP A 253 5.07 8.60 -18.33
CA ASP A 253 3.69 8.62 -18.89
C ASP A 253 3.09 7.24 -19.18
N LYS A 254 3.91 6.20 -19.19
CA LYS A 254 3.50 4.81 -19.42
C LYS A 254 3.39 4.01 -18.12
N GLY A 255 3.62 4.66 -16.96
CA GLY A 255 3.66 4.00 -15.67
C GLY A 255 4.86 3.05 -15.50
N GLU A 256 6.00 3.41 -16.11
CA GLU A 256 7.24 2.64 -16.01
C GLU A 256 8.24 3.43 -15.17
N PRO A 257 9.01 2.81 -14.24
CA PRO A 257 10.00 3.50 -13.44
C PRO A 257 11.14 3.98 -14.34
N ALA A 258 11.27 5.29 -14.49
CA ALA A 258 12.29 5.92 -15.31
C ALA A 258 13.19 6.84 -14.46
N VAL A 259 14.44 6.97 -14.86
CA VAL A 259 15.41 7.86 -14.20
C VAL A 259 14.95 9.31 -14.40
N SER A 260 14.55 9.97 -13.32
CA SER A 260 14.14 11.38 -13.31
C SER A 260 15.31 12.32 -13.09
N PHE A 261 16.26 11.92 -12.27
CA PHE A 261 17.43 12.71 -11.90
C PHE A 261 18.68 11.84 -11.73
N LEU A 262 19.83 12.37 -12.11
CA LEU A 262 21.16 11.80 -11.85
C LEU A 262 21.96 12.80 -11.03
N GLN A 263 22.44 12.38 -9.88
CA GLN A 263 23.25 13.22 -9.00
C GLN A 263 24.63 13.47 -9.65
N PRO A 264 24.98 14.73 -9.96
CA PRO A 264 26.27 15.05 -10.53
C PRO A 264 27.43 14.58 -9.63
N GLY A 265 28.37 13.81 -10.21
CA GLY A 265 29.46 13.20 -9.47
C GLY A 265 29.11 11.93 -8.69
N GLY A 266 27.85 11.46 -8.68
CA GLY A 266 27.42 10.18 -8.14
C GLY A 266 27.97 9.00 -8.94
N SER A 267 27.82 7.77 -8.42
CA SER A 267 28.33 6.56 -9.08
C SER A 267 27.65 6.31 -10.42
N ALA A 268 26.33 6.46 -10.50
CA ALA A 268 25.57 6.31 -11.74
C ALA A 268 25.96 7.38 -12.79
N TRP A 269 26.12 8.65 -12.37
CA TRP A 269 26.56 9.73 -13.27
C TRP A 269 27.98 9.49 -13.82
N ARG A 270 28.89 9.02 -12.96
CA ARG A 270 30.29 8.73 -13.37
C ARG A 270 30.45 7.52 -14.25
N SER A 271 29.51 6.56 -14.20
CA SER A 271 29.54 5.39 -15.09
C SER A 271 29.32 5.77 -16.55
N GLY A 272 28.54 6.81 -16.80
CA GLY A 272 28.16 7.22 -18.15
C GLY A 272 27.21 6.24 -18.87
N GLU A 273 26.73 5.22 -18.16
CA GLU A 273 25.87 4.17 -18.73
C GLU A 273 24.38 4.40 -18.48
N LEU A 274 24.03 5.26 -17.50
CA LEU A 274 22.67 5.58 -17.13
C LEU A 274 22.35 7.04 -17.46
N HIS A 275 21.18 7.29 -18.07
CA HIS A 275 20.76 8.61 -18.49
C HIS A 275 19.35 8.95 -17.98
N LYS A 276 19.05 10.23 -17.86
CA LYS A 276 17.69 10.69 -17.57
C LYS A 276 16.73 10.19 -18.65
N GLY A 277 15.63 9.58 -18.23
CA GLY A 277 14.61 8.97 -19.11
C GLY A 277 14.80 7.47 -19.35
N ASP A 278 15.92 6.88 -18.93
CA ASP A 278 16.12 5.43 -19.01
C ASP A 278 15.12 4.70 -18.11
N VAL A 279 14.48 3.66 -18.65
CA VAL A 279 13.48 2.86 -17.92
C VAL A 279 14.18 1.69 -17.20
N LEU A 280 13.93 1.57 -15.90
CA LEU A 280 14.47 0.49 -15.10
C LEU A 280 13.59 -0.76 -15.23
N ILE A 281 14.09 -1.78 -15.92
CA ILE A 281 13.33 -3.01 -16.23
C ILE A 281 13.55 -4.05 -15.12
N ALA A 282 14.77 -4.20 -14.64
CA ALA A 282 15.13 -5.19 -13.63
C ALA A 282 16.36 -4.77 -12.83
N VAL A 283 16.44 -5.24 -11.58
CA VAL A 283 17.60 -5.07 -10.71
C VAL A 283 18.21 -6.44 -10.40
N LYS A 284 19.54 -6.52 -10.48
CA LYS A 284 20.25 -7.71 -10.07
C LYS A 284 20.49 -7.70 -8.55
N VAL A 285 19.88 -8.67 -7.86
CA VAL A 285 20.08 -8.88 -6.42
C VAL A 285 20.81 -10.21 -6.21
N GLY A 286 22.08 -10.14 -5.87
CA GLY A 286 22.93 -11.34 -5.81
C GLY A 286 23.17 -11.95 -7.19
N ALA A 287 22.72 -13.20 -7.40
CA ALA A 287 22.82 -13.91 -8.69
C ALA A 287 21.57 -13.79 -9.57
N GLU A 288 20.47 -13.25 -9.06
CA GLU A 288 19.18 -13.23 -9.74
C GLU A 288 18.78 -11.82 -10.19
N PHE A 289 18.08 -11.73 -11.34
CA PHE A 289 17.41 -10.51 -11.80
C PHE A 289 15.97 -10.48 -11.29
N LYS A 290 15.60 -9.41 -10.60
CA LYS A 290 14.22 -9.13 -10.20
C LYS A 290 13.65 -8.05 -11.12
N ASN A 291 12.57 -8.39 -11.83
CA ASN A 291 11.84 -7.43 -12.65
C ASN A 291 11.16 -6.38 -11.77
N ILE A 292 11.17 -5.12 -12.23
CA ILE A 292 10.55 -3.98 -11.55
C ILE A 292 9.29 -3.52 -12.31
N THR A 293 9.21 -3.83 -13.61
CA THR A 293 8.06 -3.52 -14.48
C THR A 293 7.10 -4.69 -14.59
#